data_fdec5f342ec88d8183ea389721d0a102
#
_entry.id   fdec5f342ec88d8183ea389721d0a102
#
_cell.length_a   1.000
_cell.length_b   1.000
_cell.length_c   1.000
_cell.angle_alpha   90.00
_cell.angle_beta   90.00
_cell.angle_gamma   90.00
#
_symmetry.space_group_name_H-M   'P 1'
#
loop_
_entity.id
_entity.type
_entity.pdbx_description
1 polymer ?
#
loop_
_entity_poly.entity_id
_entity_poly.type
_entity_poly.pdbx_seq_one_letter_code
_entity_poly.pdbx_strand_id
1 'polypeptide(L)' 'MKLSYTYWKDDGWYVGHLDDYPEYNTQGETLEEFEDMLRSIYNDIQTFDFSFVNKTEHCHGTINIA' A
#
# COMPACT_ATOMS: atom_id res chain seq x y z
N MET A 1 13.04 3.07 -5.29
CA MET A 1 12.46 3.16 -4.13
C MET A 1 11.82 1.90 -3.69
N LYS A 2 11.68 1.63 -2.44
CA LYS A 2 11.14 0.45 -2.00
C LYS A 2 9.99 0.65 -1.10
N LEU A 3 8.94 -0.09 -1.26
CA LEU A 3 7.83 -0.07 -0.37
C LEU A 3 7.76 -1.43 0.26
N SER A 4 7.66 -1.49 1.54
CA SER A 4 7.53 -2.77 2.22
C SER A 4 6.09 -3.15 2.31
N TYR A 5 5.81 -4.42 2.18
CA TYR A 5 4.43 -4.85 2.29
C TYR A 5 4.37 -6.22 2.97
N THR A 6 3.22 -6.57 3.46
CA THR A 6 2.98 -7.84 4.10
C THR A 6 1.87 -8.53 3.33
N TYR A 7 2.03 -9.81 3.07
CA TYR A 7 0.99 -10.51 2.35
C TYR A 7 0.88 -11.95 2.83
N TRP A 8 -0.23 -12.57 2.48
CA TRP A 8 -0.43 -13.97 2.78
C TRP A 8 -1.28 -14.54 1.65
N LYS A 9 -1.40 -15.85 1.58
CA LYS A 9 -2.22 -16.49 0.57
C LYS A 9 -3.53 -16.87 1.20
N ASP A 10 -4.63 -16.57 0.51
CA ASP A 10 -5.92 -16.91 1.01
C ASP A 10 -6.73 -17.45 -0.13
N ASP A 11 -6.97 -18.74 -0.14
CA ASP A 11 -7.77 -19.36 -1.17
C ASP A 11 -7.23 -19.09 -2.55
N GLY A 12 -5.97 -19.14 -2.71
CA GLY A 12 -5.37 -18.92 -4.02
C GLY A 12 -5.07 -17.49 -4.36
N TRP A 13 -5.45 -16.56 -3.50
CA TRP A 13 -5.20 -15.16 -3.76
C TRP A 13 -4.09 -14.65 -2.88
N TYR A 14 -3.36 -13.68 -3.40
CA TYR A 14 -2.39 -13.00 -2.59
C TYR A 14 -3.13 -11.81 -1.98
N VAL A 15 -3.14 -11.73 -0.68
CA VAL A 15 -3.86 -10.68 0.03
C VAL A 15 -2.90 -9.97 0.95
N GLY A 16 -3.00 -8.71 1.09
CA GLY A 16 -2.11 -7.99 1.98
C GLY A 16 -2.22 -6.50 1.90
N HIS A 17 -1.19 -5.83 2.36
CA HIS A 17 -1.22 -4.38 2.43
C HIS A 17 0.19 -3.82 2.49
N LEU A 18 0.32 -2.55 2.22
CA LEU A 18 1.58 -1.87 2.44
C LEU A 18 1.76 -1.73 3.94
N ASP A 19 2.95 -1.86 4.41
CA ASP A 19 3.21 -1.82 5.85
C ASP A 19 2.86 -0.47 6.46
N ASP A 20 3.06 0.58 5.73
CA ASP A 20 2.76 1.89 6.23
C ASP A 20 1.28 2.23 6.20
N TYR A 21 0.49 1.45 5.49
CA TYR A 21 -0.92 1.72 5.33
C TYR A 21 -1.71 0.42 5.49
N PRO A 22 -1.67 -0.15 6.68
CA PRO A 22 -2.28 -1.47 6.88
C PRO A 22 -3.80 -1.50 6.74
N GLU A 23 -4.40 -0.36 6.75
CA GLU A 23 -5.84 -0.33 6.63
C GLU A 23 -6.28 -0.50 5.19
N TYR A 24 -5.38 -0.42 4.23
CA TYR A 24 -5.76 -0.56 2.84
C TYR A 24 -5.35 -1.93 2.31
N ASN A 25 -6.18 -2.90 2.48
CA ASN A 25 -5.88 -4.25 2.00
C ASN A 25 -6.24 -4.39 0.54
N THR A 26 -5.51 -5.22 -0.14
CA THR A 26 -5.82 -5.49 -1.52
C THR A 26 -5.51 -6.95 -1.82
N GLN A 27 -5.81 -7.39 -3.01
CA GLN A 27 -5.53 -8.77 -3.38
C GLN A 27 -5.25 -8.90 -4.86
N GLY A 28 -4.63 -9.96 -5.26
CA GLY A 28 -4.32 -10.24 -6.65
C GLY A 28 -4.18 -11.72 -6.87
N GLU A 29 -4.35 -12.15 -8.08
CA GLU A 29 -4.24 -13.57 -8.38
C GLU A 29 -2.80 -13.98 -8.50
N THR A 30 -1.91 -13.08 -8.83
CA THR A 30 -0.51 -13.36 -8.89
C THR A 30 0.20 -12.32 -8.05
N LEU A 31 1.42 -12.59 -7.69
CA LEU A 31 2.17 -11.65 -6.90
C LEU A 31 2.39 -10.35 -7.68
N GLU A 32 2.62 -10.49 -8.96
CA GLU A 32 2.83 -9.33 -9.79
C GLU A 32 1.59 -8.43 -9.79
N GLU A 33 0.43 -9.04 -9.93
CA GLU A 33 -0.79 -8.30 -9.92
C GLU A 33 -1.01 -7.64 -8.56
N PHE A 34 -0.72 -8.36 -7.50
CA PHE A 34 -0.85 -7.84 -6.16
C PHE A 34 0.06 -6.63 -5.99
N GLU A 35 1.28 -6.70 -6.48
CA GLU A 35 2.21 -5.59 -6.36
C GLU A 35 1.73 -4.38 -7.16
N ASP A 36 1.14 -4.62 -8.32
CA ASP A 36 0.61 -3.53 -9.11
C ASP A 36 -0.54 -2.83 -8.37
N MET A 37 -1.36 -3.61 -7.69
CA MET A 37 -2.44 -3.03 -6.92
C MET A 37 -1.90 -2.20 -5.76
N LEU A 38 -0.82 -2.65 -5.15
CA LEU A 38 -0.22 -1.90 -4.08
C LEU A 38 0.32 -0.56 -4.59
N ARG A 39 0.91 -0.58 -5.77
CA ARG A 39 1.43 0.65 -6.33
C ARG A 39 0.30 1.63 -6.61
N SER A 40 -0.82 1.10 -7.07
CA SER A 40 -1.96 1.91 -7.35
C SER A 40 -2.50 2.54 -6.08
N ILE A 41 -2.57 1.77 -5.01
CA ILE A 41 -3.04 2.27 -3.74
C ILE A 41 -2.11 3.36 -3.24
N TYR A 42 -0.82 3.14 -3.38
CA TYR A 42 0.14 4.12 -2.91
C TYR A 42 -0.05 5.43 -3.66
N ASN A 43 -0.25 5.35 -4.95
CA ASN A 43 -0.45 6.55 -5.74
C ASN A 43 -1.75 7.26 -5.35
N ASP A 44 -2.78 6.53 -5.07
CA ASP A 44 -4.03 7.12 -4.66
C ASP A 44 -3.88 7.82 -3.31
N ILE A 45 -3.17 7.21 -2.39
CA ILE A 45 -2.95 7.81 -1.10
C ILE A 45 -2.16 9.08 -1.24
N GLN A 46 -1.15 9.07 -2.08
CA GLN A 46 -0.35 10.25 -2.27
C GLN A 46 -1.17 11.38 -2.86
N THR A 47 -2.12 11.04 -3.69
CA THR A 47 -2.92 12.03 -4.35
C THR A 47 -3.97 12.60 -3.44
N PHE A 48 -4.68 11.79 -2.70
CA PHE A 48 -5.69 12.26 -1.91
C PHE A 48 -5.29 12.75 -0.63
N ASP A 49 -4.39 12.15 -0.06
CA ASP A 49 -4.16 12.23 1.21
C ASP A 49 -3.73 13.46 1.78
N PHE A 50 -2.91 14.14 1.13
CA PHE A 50 -2.32 15.15 1.73
C PHE A 50 -3.25 16.20 2.20
N SER A 51 -4.36 16.22 1.71
CA SER A 51 -5.19 17.26 2.09
C SER A 51 -5.85 17.01 3.42
N PHE A 52 -6.11 15.83 3.79
CA PHE A 52 -6.69 15.62 4.99
C PHE A 52 -5.76 15.28 6.01
N VAL A 53 -4.86 14.62 5.71
CA VAL A 53 -4.01 14.09 6.54
C VAL A 53 -3.31 14.98 7.37
N ASN A 54 -3.13 16.03 6.94
CA ASN A 54 -2.33 16.80 7.61
C ASN A 54 -2.75 17.01 8.97
N LYS A 55 -3.90 16.83 9.28
CA LYS A 55 -4.26 17.11 10.49
C LYS A 55 -3.97 16.07 11.44
N THR A 56 -3.75 14.96 11.11
CA THR A 56 -3.55 13.98 12.00
C THR A 56 -2.20 13.76 11.95
N GLU A 57 -1.52 13.95 12.71
CA GLU A 57 -0.25 13.69 12.57
C GLU A 57 0.11 12.41 12.51
N HIS A 58 0.67 11.91 11.71
CA HIS A 58 1.03 10.67 11.54
C HIS A 58 2.40 10.58 11.45
N CYS A 59 2.88 9.63 11.65
CA CYS A 59 4.14 9.39 11.35
C CYS A 59 4.35 9.22 10.08
N HIS A 60 5.22 9.66 9.48
CA HIS A 60 5.39 9.40 8.18
C HIS A 60 6.64 8.87 7.98
N GLY A 61 6.79 7.95 7.40
CA GLY A 61 7.93 7.35 6.97
C GLY A 61 8.37 7.85 5.76
N THR A 62 9.50 7.64 5.33
CA THR A 62 9.92 8.05 4.11
C THR A 62 10.01 6.92 3.26
N ILE A 63 9.41 6.91 2.19
CA ILE A 63 9.45 5.83 1.30
C ILE A 63 10.05 6.34 0.13
N ASN A 64 10.99 5.74 -0.44
CA ASN A 64 11.56 6.18 -1.60
C ASN A 64 11.00 5.54 -2.73
N ILE A 65 10.57 6.09 -3.77
CA ILE A 65 10.02 5.49 -4.92
C ILE A 65 10.85 5.83 -6.02
N ALA A 66 11.39 5.03 -6.67
CA ALA A 66 12.30 5.36 -7.69
C ALA A 66 11.71 5.60 -8.94
#